data_0725ff71a5b07a21afcba9d907ef27c8
#
_entry.id   0725ff71a5b07a21afcba9d907ef27c8
#
_cell.length_a   1.000
_cell.length_b   1.000
_cell.length_c   1.000
_cell.angle_alpha   90.00
_cell.angle_beta   90.00
_cell.angle_gamma   90.00
#
_symmetry.space_group_name_H-M   'P 1'
#
loop_
_entity.id
_entity.type
_entity.pdbx_description
1 polymer ?
#
loop_
_entity_poly.entity_id
_entity_poly.type
_entity_poly.pdbx_seq_one_letter_code
_entity_poly.pdbx_strand_id
1 'polypeptide(L)'
;MNREEIIQAIKDIITTIAPDEDVTSLATDVRLREQIELDSMDFLDIVMELRKRYGVQVPEEDYKELATLDGCVAYLHPRLKDRPAKVGV
;
A
#
# COMPACT_ATOMS: atom_id res chain seq x y z
N MET A 1 10.74 5.68 6.30
CA MET A 1 10.55 5.49 4.84
C MET A 1 10.09 6.79 4.21
N ASN A 2 10.68 7.13 3.07
CA ASN A 2 10.27 8.30 2.33
C ASN A 2 9.11 7.96 1.38
N ARG A 3 8.63 8.97 0.63
CA ARG A 3 7.50 8.79 -0.28
C ARG A 3 7.72 7.66 -1.30
N GLU A 4 8.87 7.67 -1.94
CA GLU A 4 9.16 6.67 -2.97
C GLU A 4 9.24 5.25 -2.40
N GLU A 5 9.80 5.13 -1.22
CA GLU A 5 9.90 3.84 -0.53
C GLU A 5 8.53 3.31 -0.14
N ILE A 6 7.63 4.19 0.30
CA ILE A 6 6.27 3.81 0.65
C ILE A 6 5.51 3.36 -0.60
N ILE A 7 5.63 4.13 -1.69
CA ILE A 7 4.99 3.76 -2.95
C ILE A 7 5.50 2.39 -3.43
N GLN A 8 6.81 2.17 -3.36
CA GLN A 8 7.38 0.89 -3.76
C GLN A 8 6.89 -0.24 -2.86
N ALA A 9 6.78 0.02 -1.56
CA ALA A 9 6.27 -0.98 -0.63
C ALA A 9 4.84 -1.40 -0.99
N ILE A 10 3.98 -0.44 -1.32
CA ILE A 10 2.61 -0.74 -1.74
C ILE A 10 2.61 -1.52 -3.05
N LYS A 11 3.43 -1.12 -4.01
CA LYS A 11 3.54 -1.84 -5.28
C LYS A 11 4.00 -3.28 -5.08
N ASP A 12 4.95 -3.50 -4.19
CA ASP A 12 5.44 -4.84 -3.86
C ASP A 12 4.33 -5.69 -3.24
N ILE A 13 3.53 -5.11 -2.36
CA ILE A 13 2.39 -5.79 -1.77
C ILE A 13 1.37 -6.18 -2.83
N ILE A 14 1.03 -5.24 -3.71
CA ILE A 14 0.08 -5.50 -4.80
C ILE A 14 0.60 -6.61 -5.71
N THR A 15 1.89 -6.59 -6.03
CA THR A 15 2.51 -7.63 -6.86
C THR A 15 2.40 -9.01 -6.20
N THR A 16 2.51 -9.06 -4.89
CA THR A 16 2.37 -10.30 -4.14
C THR A 16 0.94 -10.84 -4.20
N ILE A 17 -0.04 -9.94 -4.09
CA ILE A 17 -1.46 -10.30 -4.04
C ILE A 17 -2.02 -10.56 -5.43
N ALA A 18 -1.65 -9.71 -6.39
CA ALA A 18 -2.16 -9.75 -7.76
C ALA A 18 -1.00 -9.69 -8.75
N PRO A 19 -0.24 -10.79 -8.90
CA PRO A 19 0.97 -10.80 -9.72
C PRO A 19 0.71 -10.54 -11.22
N ASP A 20 -0.52 -10.70 -11.67
CA ASP A 20 -0.89 -10.46 -13.06
C ASP A 20 -1.10 -8.98 -13.38
N GLU A 21 -1.15 -8.14 -12.36
CA GLU A 21 -1.38 -6.72 -12.55
C GLU A 21 -0.07 -5.96 -12.75
N ASP A 22 -0.09 -5.01 -13.69
CA ASP A 22 1.06 -4.16 -13.95
C ASP A 22 1.02 -2.95 -13.02
N VAL A 23 1.96 -2.89 -12.10
CA VAL A 23 2.03 -1.79 -11.12
C VAL A 23 3.07 -0.72 -11.51
N THR A 24 3.77 -0.91 -12.63
CA THR A 24 4.87 -0.01 -13.01
C THR A 24 4.39 1.37 -13.45
N SER A 25 3.18 1.45 -14.00
CA SER A 25 2.64 2.69 -14.56
C SER A 25 1.48 3.25 -13.76
N LEU A 26 1.36 2.90 -12.49
CA LEU A 26 0.26 3.40 -11.66
C LEU A 26 0.38 4.90 -11.43
N ALA A 27 -0.68 5.63 -11.74
CA ALA A 27 -0.78 7.04 -11.39
C ALA A 27 -1.03 7.15 -9.88
N THR A 28 -0.34 8.10 -9.24
CA THR A 28 -0.40 8.23 -7.78
C THR A 28 -1.66 8.91 -7.27
N ASP A 29 -2.32 9.69 -8.11
CA ASP A 29 -3.50 10.47 -7.77
C ASP A 29 -4.81 9.86 -8.27
N VAL A 30 -4.75 8.68 -8.87
CA VAL A 30 -5.93 7.97 -9.38
C VAL A 30 -6.17 6.76 -8.49
N ARG A 31 -7.43 6.47 -8.22
CA ARG A 31 -7.78 5.31 -7.38
C ARG A 31 -7.18 4.04 -7.97
N LEU A 32 -6.58 3.24 -7.10
CA LEU A 32 -5.97 1.98 -7.51
C LEU A 32 -6.98 1.06 -8.20
N ARG A 33 -8.22 1.03 -7.70
CA ARG A 33 -9.28 0.19 -8.24
C ARG A 33 -9.73 0.60 -9.64
N GLU A 34 -9.41 1.82 -10.05
CA GLU A 34 -9.69 2.28 -11.41
C GLU A 34 -8.57 1.96 -12.39
N GLN A 35 -7.42 1.58 -11.88
CA GLN A 35 -6.25 1.30 -12.70
C GLN A 35 -5.96 -0.20 -12.82
N ILE A 36 -6.26 -0.96 -11.77
CA ILE A 36 -6.05 -2.40 -11.73
C ILE A 36 -7.26 -3.05 -11.07
N GLU A 37 -7.42 -4.34 -11.29
CA GLU A 37 -8.53 -5.07 -10.69
C GLU A 37 -8.19 -5.46 -9.27
N LEU A 38 -8.82 -4.75 -8.31
CA LEU A 38 -8.71 -5.06 -6.89
C LEU A 38 -10.12 -5.11 -6.33
N ASP A 39 -10.52 -6.26 -5.80
CA ASP A 39 -11.78 -6.36 -5.11
C ASP A 39 -11.59 -6.13 -3.60
N SER A 40 -12.67 -6.25 -2.84
CA SER A 40 -12.61 -6.02 -1.39
C SER A 40 -11.66 -6.97 -0.69
N MET A 41 -11.57 -8.21 -1.17
CA MET A 41 -10.68 -9.21 -0.58
C MET A 41 -9.22 -8.85 -0.82
N ASP A 42 -8.91 -8.40 -2.04
CA ASP A 42 -7.55 -7.96 -2.37
C ASP A 42 -7.15 -6.77 -1.51
N PHE A 43 -8.07 -5.86 -1.29
CA PHE A 43 -7.81 -4.69 -0.46
C PHE A 43 -7.52 -5.08 0.99
N LEU A 44 -8.29 -6.02 1.52
CA LEU A 44 -8.03 -6.55 2.86
C LEU A 44 -6.66 -7.21 2.94
N ASP A 45 -6.26 -7.91 1.89
CA ASP A 45 -4.94 -8.52 1.85
C ASP A 45 -3.83 -7.47 1.90
N ILE A 46 -4.03 -6.32 1.24
CA ILE A 46 -3.08 -5.20 1.33
C ILE A 46 -2.95 -4.73 2.79
N VAL A 47 -4.07 -4.55 3.45
CA VAL A 47 -4.08 -4.11 4.86
C VAL A 47 -3.36 -5.13 5.75
N MET A 48 -3.62 -6.41 5.53
CA MET A 48 -2.98 -7.47 6.31
C MET A 48 -1.48 -7.53 6.06
N GLU A 49 -1.04 -7.31 4.82
CA GLU A 49 0.38 -7.28 4.49
C GLU A 49 1.08 -6.08 5.13
N LEU A 50 0.42 -4.94 5.19
CA LEU A 50 0.97 -3.78 5.89
C LEU A 50 1.21 -4.08 7.37
N ARG A 51 0.27 -4.78 8.00
CA ARG A 51 0.43 -5.18 9.39
C ARG A 51 1.56 -6.20 9.53
N LYS A 52 1.58 -7.18 8.65
CA LYS A 52 2.54 -8.27 8.70
C LYS A 52 3.97 -7.80 8.43
N ARG A 53 4.15 -6.93 7.43
CA ARG A 53 5.48 -6.49 7.00
C ARG A 53 6.01 -5.33 7.83
N TYR A 54 5.14 -4.42 8.25
CA TYR A 54 5.54 -3.16 8.86
C TYR A 54 4.91 -2.90 10.22
N GLY A 55 4.04 -3.78 10.69
CA GLY A 55 3.39 -3.61 11.98
C GLY A 55 2.36 -2.49 12.01
N VAL A 56 1.90 -2.03 10.84
CA VAL A 56 0.91 -0.96 10.77
C VAL A 56 -0.48 -1.56 10.79
N GLN A 57 -1.29 -1.15 11.77
CA GLN A 57 -2.69 -1.55 11.84
C GLN A 57 -3.55 -0.45 11.23
N VAL A 58 -4.37 -0.82 10.26
CA VAL A 58 -5.28 0.12 9.59
C VAL A 58 -6.69 -0.28 9.98
N PRO A 59 -7.39 0.53 10.79
CA PRO A 59 -8.78 0.24 11.12
C PRO A 59 -9.66 0.37 9.89
N GLU A 60 -10.78 -0.33 9.89
CA GLU A 60 -11.69 -0.37 8.74
C GLU A 60 -12.14 1.03 8.32
N GLU A 61 -12.37 1.91 9.28
CA GLU A 61 -12.81 3.28 9.02
C GLU A 61 -11.78 4.10 8.25
N ASP A 62 -10.52 3.67 8.24
CA ASP A 62 -9.43 4.35 7.55
C ASP A 62 -9.10 3.74 6.17
N TYR A 63 -9.80 2.69 5.77
CA TYR A 63 -9.51 2.03 4.49
C TYR A 63 -9.60 2.99 3.30
N LYS A 64 -10.51 3.93 3.36
CA LYS A 64 -10.68 4.93 2.30
C LYS A 64 -9.43 5.79 2.09
N GLU A 65 -8.60 5.92 3.11
CA GLU A 65 -7.37 6.70 3.01
C GLU A 65 -6.34 6.04 2.10
N LEU A 66 -6.49 4.75 1.86
CA LEU A 66 -5.56 3.97 1.05
C LEU A 66 -6.04 3.80 -0.40
N ALA A 67 -7.02 4.56 -0.82
CA ALA A 67 -7.62 4.42 -2.15
C ALA A 67 -6.65 4.77 -3.29
N THR A 68 -5.71 5.69 -3.05
CA THR A 68 -4.71 6.10 -4.02
C THR A 68 -3.31 5.90 -3.43
N LEU A 69 -2.28 5.88 -4.28
CA LEU A 69 -0.91 5.84 -3.78
C LEU A 69 -0.59 7.09 -2.96
N ASP A 70 -1.06 8.26 -3.41
CA ASP A 70 -0.88 9.49 -2.64
C ASP A 70 -1.52 9.38 -1.26
N GLY A 71 -2.71 8.81 -1.19
CA GLY A 71 -3.39 8.55 0.08
C GLY A 71 -2.62 7.59 0.95
N CYS A 72 -2.07 6.53 0.37
CA CYS A 72 -1.22 5.59 1.09
C CYS A 72 0.00 6.28 1.69
N VAL A 73 0.65 7.15 0.92
CA VAL A 73 1.81 7.90 1.42
C VAL A 73 1.40 8.81 2.57
N ALA A 74 0.32 9.57 2.40
CA ALA A 74 -0.14 10.50 3.43
C ALA A 74 -0.49 9.75 4.72
N TYR A 75 -1.07 8.58 4.61
CA TYR A 75 -1.45 7.79 5.77
C TYR A 75 -0.25 7.10 6.43
N LEU A 76 0.64 6.53 5.63
CA LEU A 76 1.72 5.69 6.12
C LEU A 76 2.99 6.46 6.49
N HIS A 77 3.25 7.59 5.84
CA HIS A 77 4.49 8.34 6.08
C HIS A 77 4.72 8.68 7.56
N PRO A 78 3.75 9.26 8.28
CA PRO A 78 3.96 9.55 9.68
C PRO A 78 4.11 8.30 10.54
N ARG A 79 3.57 7.18 10.10
CA ARG A 79 3.64 5.92 10.83
C ARG A 79 4.93 5.15 10.58
N LEU A 80 5.57 5.41 9.44
CA LEU A 80 6.76 4.68 8.99
C LEU A 80 8.01 5.55 8.87
N LYS A 81 7.95 6.80 9.30
CA LYS A 81 9.06 7.73 9.12
C LYS A 81 10.36 7.25 9.78
N ASP A 82 10.24 6.53 10.88
CA ASP A 82 11.39 6.01 11.61
C ASP A 82 11.70 4.54 11.28
N ARG A 83 11.02 4.00 10.27
CA ARG A 83 11.20 2.61 9.89
C ARG A 83 12.11 2.48 8.68
N PRO A 84 12.91 1.40 8.61
CA PRO A 84 13.72 1.16 7.42
C PRO A 84 12.83 0.76 6.25
N ALA A 85 13.33 0.96 5.02
CA ALA A 85 12.62 0.57 3.80
C ALA A 85 12.39 -0.93 3.74
N LYS A 86 13.25 -1.73 4.38
CA LYS A 86 13.09 -3.18 4.47
C LYS A 86 12.91 -3.55 5.93
N VAL A 87 11.90 -4.39 6.19
CA VAL A 87 11.70 -4.95 7.51
C VAL A 87 12.81 -5.96 7.75
N GLY A 88 13.45 -5.88 8.91
CA GLY A 88 14.48 -6.85 9.28
C GLY A 88 13.87 -8.23 9.43
N VAL A 89 14.53 -9.20 8.93
CA VAL A 89 14.10 -10.60 9.00
C VAL A 89 15.12 -11.44 9.71
#